data_99f8b007b3a6bf42462b4e1f9eb96c6c
#
_entry.id   99f8b007b3a6bf42462b4e1f9eb96c6c
#
_cell.length_a   1.000
_cell.length_b   1.000
_cell.length_c   1.000
_cell.angle_alpha   90.00
_cell.angle_beta   90.00
_cell.angle_gamma   90.00
#
_symmetry.space_group_name_H-M   'P 1'
#
loop_
_entity.id
_entity.type
_entity.pdbx_description
1 polymer ?
#
loop_
_entity_poly.entity_id
_entity_poly.type
_entity_poly.pdbx_seq_one_letter_code
_entity_poly.pdbx_strand_id
1 'polypeptide(L)'
;MKNLVSILLSVIVFYLFFIVLVKSTSFKEEQVYVQYNNEGLSQFADSLVAKNMMYEKASFLLLAKVFKVEDKIKAGRFLVKKKTSVLDLIRMFRNNRQATVKLVLNKVRTKGEFAKLVATTFDKDSAEVMTFLSSNDSLKAFDTDTTQLFTLLIPNTYEFYWSSSMSKILGKLQKAQTYFWSQNNRIQKAASKGMRQDQIYTLASIVEEETNFDSDKSLIASVYQNRLIKQMPLQACPTIKYAMQDFTITRIYEKYLTNASPYNTYRVKGLPPGPICTPAAKTIDLVLDAPKTDYIYFVAKADFSGYHHFSNNYAEHDRYAKEYQKKLDEYQAKKAMENDRDGK
;
A
#
# COMPACT_ATOMS: atom_id res chain seq x y z
N MET A 1 26.85 -48.70 -44.42
CA MET A 1 27.21 -47.54 -43.59
C MET A 1 26.28 -46.32 -43.74
N LYS A 2 25.98 -45.83 -44.97
CA LYS A 2 25.10 -44.64 -45.17
C LYS A 2 23.70 -44.83 -44.61
N ASN A 3 23.06 -46.02 -44.78
CA ASN A 3 21.71 -46.27 -44.24
C ASN A 3 21.66 -46.32 -42.71
N LEU A 4 22.72 -46.80 -42.06
CA LEU A 4 22.79 -46.83 -40.58
C LEU A 4 22.92 -45.43 -39.97
N VAL A 5 23.72 -44.59 -40.64
CA VAL A 5 23.87 -43.17 -40.25
C VAL A 5 22.58 -42.39 -40.43
N SER A 6 21.84 -42.65 -41.53
CA SER A 6 20.54 -42.01 -41.78
C SER A 6 19.48 -42.43 -40.76
N ILE A 7 19.42 -43.73 -40.40
CA ILE A 7 18.51 -44.23 -39.37
C ILE A 7 18.85 -43.61 -38.00
N LEU A 8 20.13 -43.56 -37.62
CA LEU A 8 20.59 -42.95 -36.37
C LEU A 8 20.22 -41.47 -36.33
N LEU A 9 20.42 -40.73 -37.41
CA LEU A 9 20.06 -39.33 -37.53
C LEU A 9 18.54 -39.12 -37.38
N SER A 10 17.72 -39.96 -37.99
CA SER A 10 16.26 -39.91 -37.88
C SER A 10 15.78 -40.19 -36.46
N VAL A 11 16.39 -41.16 -35.78
CA VAL A 11 16.08 -41.47 -34.39
C VAL A 11 16.47 -40.29 -33.46
N ILE A 12 17.62 -39.65 -33.68
CA ILE A 12 18.05 -38.48 -32.94
C ILE A 12 17.09 -37.32 -33.19
N VAL A 13 16.71 -37.06 -34.44
CA VAL A 13 15.76 -35.98 -34.78
C VAL A 13 14.39 -36.25 -34.17
N PHE A 14 13.90 -37.50 -34.23
CA PHE A 14 12.64 -37.88 -33.61
C PHE A 14 12.68 -37.76 -32.08
N TYR A 15 13.79 -38.16 -31.45
CA TYR A 15 14.03 -38.04 -30.03
C TYR A 15 14.07 -36.56 -29.59
N LEU A 16 14.79 -35.71 -30.32
CA LEU A 16 14.82 -34.27 -30.07
C LEU A 16 13.43 -33.63 -30.26
N PHE A 17 12.71 -34.03 -31.30
CA PHE A 17 11.34 -33.57 -31.54
C PHE A 17 10.38 -34.00 -30.42
N PHE A 18 10.53 -35.24 -29.94
CA PHE A 18 9.74 -35.80 -28.85
C PHE A 18 10.03 -35.04 -27.54
N ILE A 19 11.29 -34.77 -27.19
CA ILE A 19 11.69 -33.98 -26.01
C ILE A 19 11.13 -32.57 -26.07
N VAL A 20 11.17 -31.92 -27.22
CA VAL A 20 10.68 -30.54 -27.40
C VAL A 20 9.17 -30.46 -27.24
N LEU A 21 8.41 -31.48 -27.62
CA LEU A 21 6.95 -31.49 -27.58
C LEU A 21 6.35 -32.19 -26.37
N VAL A 22 7.12 -33.04 -25.65
CA VAL A 22 6.59 -33.73 -24.49
C VAL A 22 6.40 -32.76 -23.33
N LYS A 23 5.21 -32.78 -22.79
CA LYS A 23 4.80 -32.01 -21.62
C LYS A 23 5.57 -32.54 -20.41
N SER A 24 6.49 -31.73 -19.89
CA SER A 24 7.45 -32.16 -18.86
C SER A 24 6.94 -32.06 -17.41
N THR A 25 5.84 -31.34 -17.18
CA THR A 25 5.31 -31.16 -15.83
C THR A 25 4.18 -32.14 -15.51
N SER A 26 4.29 -32.85 -14.39
CA SER A 26 3.36 -33.92 -13.97
C SER A 26 2.34 -33.52 -12.92
N PHE A 27 2.48 -32.36 -12.33
CA PHE A 27 1.58 -31.91 -11.27
C PHE A 27 0.16 -31.59 -11.77
N LYS A 28 -0.83 -31.75 -10.89
CA LYS A 28 -2.26 -31.56 -11.20
C LYS A 28 -2.67 -30.09 -11.29
N GLU A 29 -2.00 -29.22 -10.55
CA GLU A 29 -2.30 -27.78 -10.45
C GLU A 29 -1.08 -26.95 -10.86
N GLU A 30 -1.30 -25.65 -11.12
CA GLU A 30 -0.22 -24.70 -11.39
C GLU A 30 0.67 -24.55 -10.16
N GLN A 31 1.99 -24.54 -10.35
CA GLN A 31 2.95 -24.37 -9.26
C GLN A 31 3.76 -23.10 -9.42
N VAL A 32 4.07 -22.47 -8.31
CA VAL A 32 4.96 -21.31 -8.27
C VAL A 32 6.38 -21.78 -8.00
N TYR A 33 7.28 -21.45 -8.91
CA TYR A 33 8.72 -21.59 -8.73
C TYR A 33 9.34 -20.25 -8.35
N VAL A 34 10.08 -20.22 -7.25
CA VAL A 34 10.82 -19.04 -6.82
C VAL A 34 12.30 -19.31 -7.01
N GLN A 35 12.94 -18.47 -7.82
CA GLN A 35 14.39 -18.44 -8.02
C GLN A 35 14.99 -17.31 -7.18
N TYR A 36 15.83 -17.64 -6.20
CA TYR A 36 16.36 -16.66 -5.26
C TYR A 36 17.62 -15.96 -5.74
N ASN A 37 18.58 -16.65 -6.31
CA ASN A 37 19.86 -16.06 -6.76
C ASN A 37 20.56 -16.90 -7.82
N ASN A 38 21.70 -16.39 -8.31
CA ASN A 38 22.58 -16.90 -9.35
C ASN A 38 23.11 -18.33 -9.07
N GLU A 39 22.22 -19.30 -9.00
CA GLU A 39 22.59 -20.71 -9.08
C GLU A 39 23.09 -21.00 -10.47
N GLY A 40 24.17 -21.77 -10.58
CA GLY A 40 24.64 -22.26 -11.87
C GLY A 40 23.54 -23.08 -12.56
N LEU A 41 23.52 -23.09 -13.90
CA LEU A 41 22.49 -23.75 -14.72
C LEU A 41 22.20 -25.19 -14.27
N SER A 42 23.23 -25.92 -13.82
CA SER A 42 23.08 -27.31 -13.35
C SER A 42 22.28 -27.40 -12.05
N GLN A 43 22.59 -26.55 -11.05
CA GLN A 43 21.89 -26.51 -9.78
C GLN A 43 20.44 -26.05 -9.95
N PHE A 44 20.24 -25.07 -10.84
CA PHE A 44 18.91 -24.62 -11.22
C PHE A 44 18.07 -25.75 -11.83
N ALA A 45 18.65 -26.55 -12.74
CA ALA A 45 18.00 -27.73 -13.31
C ALA A 45 17.69 -28.79 -12.25
N ASP A 46 18.59 -29.03 -11.28
CA ASP A 46 18.35 -29.94 -10.16
C ASP A 46 17.17 -29.49 -9.30
N SER A 47 17.07 -28.20 -9.03
CA SER A 47 15.96 -27.63 -8.24
C SER A 47 14.60 -27.76 -8.96
N LEU A 48 14.56 -27.66 -10.30
CA LEU A 48 13.34 -27.89 -11.08
C LEU A 48 12.91 -29.35 -11.04
N VAL A 49 13.86 -30.31 -11.11
CA VAL A 49 13.57 -31.74 -10.97
C VAL A 49 13.07 -32.06 -9.56
N ALA A 50 13.75 -31.57 -8.53
CA ALA A 50 13.37 -31.79 -7.13
C ALA A 50 11.95 -31.27 -6.80
N LYS A 51 11.50 -30.23 -7.50
CA LYS A 51 10.14 -29.68 -7.37
C LYS A 51 9.13 -30.28 -8.35
N ASN A 52 9.47 -31.38 -9.03
CA ASN A 52 8.64 -32.07 -10.04
C ASN A 52 8.17 -31.15 -11.18
N MET A 53 8.93 -30.13 -11.49
CA MET A 53 8.64 -29.19 -12.58
C MET A 53 9.17 -29.65 -13.93
N MET A 54 10.05 -30.64 -13.94
CA MET A 54 10.45 -31.40 -15.10
C MET A 54 10.89 -32.82 -14.70
N TYR A 55 10.83 -33.76 -15.64
CA TYR A 55 11.21 -35.16 -15.38
C TYR A 55 12.70 -35.42 -15.53
N GLU A 56 13.37 -34.69 -16.43
CA GLU A 56 14.71 -35.02 -16.82
C GLU A 56 15.58 -33.76 -16.99
N LYS A 57 16.73 -33.80 -16.34
CA LYS A 57 17.71 -32.71 -16.33
C LYS A 57 18.45 -32.58 -17.67
N ALA A 58 18.79 -33.68 -18.31
CA ALA A 58 19.70 -33.68 -19.47
C ALA A 58 19.12 -32.92 -20.67
N SER A 59 17.85 -33.13 -21.00
CA SER A 59 17.18 -32.41 -22.07
C SER A 59 17.06 -30.90 -21.79
N PHE A 60 16.83 -30.54 -20.56
CA PHE A 60 16.82 -29.10 -20.16
C PHE A 60 18.21 -28.48 -20.37
N LEU A 61 19.27 -29.10 -19.87
CA LEU A 61 20.64 -28.62 -20.03
C LEU A 61 21.07 -28.49 -21.49
N LEU A 62 20.72 -29.49 -22.32
CA LEU A 62 21.00 -29.47 -23.75
C LEU A 62 20.32 -28.27 -24.42
N LEU A 63 19.03 -28.14 -24.24
CA LEU A 63 18.26 -27.02 -24.82
C LEU A 63 18.65 -25.65 -24.23
N ALA A 64 18.95 -25.58 -22.95
CA ALA A 64 19.42 -24.34 -22.32
C ALA A 64 20.75 -23.84 -22.93
N LYS A 65 21.66 -24.76 -23.28
CA LYS A 65 22.89 -24.46 -24.01
C LYS A 65 22.61 -23.96 -25.45
N VAL A 66 21.74 -24.65 -26.18
CA VAL A 66 21.35 -24.27 -27.54
C VAL A 66 20.69 -22.90 -27.58
N PHE A 67 19.82 -22.61 -26.62
CA PHE A 67 19.12 -21.32 -26.53
C PHE A 67 19.91 -20.24 -25.77
N LYS A 68 21.14 -20.51 -25.31
CA LYS A 68 21.99 -19.57 -24.56
C LYS A 68 21.23 -18.95 -23.39
N VAL A 69 20.73 -19.79 -22.48
CA VAL A 69 19.85 -19.37 -21.38
C VAL A 69 20.66 -19.08 -20.09
N GLU A 70 21.88 -19.60 -19.99
CA GLU A 70 22.70 -19.61 -18.78
C GLU A 70 22.81 -18.22 -18.11
N ASP A 71 23.13 -17.20 -18.88
CA ASP A 71 23.29 -15.82 -18.40
C ASP A 71 21.96 -15.04 -18.32
N LYS A 72 20.84 -15.68 -18.63
CA LYS A 72 19.52 -15.03 -18.73
C LYS A 72 18.56 -15.39 -17.61
N ILE A 73 18.89 -16.41 -16.83
CA ILE A 73 18.07 -16.82 -15.68
C ILE A 73 18.27 -15.79 -14.57
N LYS A 74 17.20 -15.11 -14.21
CA LYS A 74 17.19 -14.08 -13.15
C LYS A 74 16.36 -14.54 -11.97
N ALA A 75 16.73 -14.05 -10.78
CA ALA A 75 15.90 -14.20 -9.61
C ALA A 75 14.48 -13.68 -9.87
N GLY A 76 13.48 -14.41 -9.39
CA GLY A 76 12.10 -14.05 -9.62
C GLY A 76 11.13 -15.20 -9.30
N ARG A 77 9.85 -14.87 -9.39
CA ARG A 77 8.76 -15.79 -9.17
C ARG A 77 8.14 -16.19 -10.53
N PHE A 78 8.10 -17.47 -10.81
CA PHE A 78 7.61 -18.02 -12.09
C PHE A 78 6.41 -18.92 -11.85
N LEU A 79 5.34 -18.74 -12.61
CA LEU A 79 4.15 -19.59 -12.56
C LEU A 79 4.29 -20.67 -13.63
N VAL A 80 4.59 -21.88 -13.19
CA VAL A 80 4.72 -23.05 -14.07
C VAL A 80 3.37 -23.76 -14.16
N LYS A 81 2.79 -23.79 -15.36
CA LYS A 81 1.51 -24.43 -15.62
C LYS A 81 1.66 -25.95 -15.79
N LYS A 82 0.58 -26.69 -15.52
CA LYS A 82 0.54 -28.10 -15.82
C LYS A 82 0.79 -28.34 -17.32
N LYS A 83 1.44 -29.45 -17.65
CA LYS A 83 1.75 -29.85 -19.03
C LYS A 83 2.62 -28.83 -19.80
N THR A 84 3.43 -28.03 -19.08
CA THR A 84 4.42 -27.15 -19.69
C THR A 84 5.55 -28.00 -20.29
N SER A 85 5.95 -27.73 -21.52
CA SER A 85 7.09 -28.42 -22.16
C SER A 85 8.43 -27.89 -21.66
N VAL A 86 9.51 -28.67 -21.82
CA VAL A 86 10.88 -28.20 -21.48
C VAL A 86 11.22 -26.95 -22.27
N LEU A 87 10.80 -26.87 -23.53
CA LEU A 87 11.02 -25.68 -24.37
C LEU A 87 10.29 -24.44 -23.82
N ASP A 88 9.06 -24.62 -23.34
CA ASP A 88 8.31 -23.50 -22.76
C ASP A 88 8.90 -23.05 -21.42
N LEU A 89 9.43 -23.98 -20.61
CA LEU A 89 10.20 -23.64 -19.42
C LEU A 89 11.42 -22.78 -19.79
N ILE A 90 12.20 -23.23 -20.78
CA ILE A 90 13.37 -22.50 -21.26
C ILE A 90 13.00 -21.10 -21.77
N ARG A 91 11.95 -21.00 -22.58
CA ARG A 91 11.44 -19.72 -23.08
C ARG A 91 10.97 -18.81 -21.94
N MET A 92 10.31 -19.37 -20.93
CA MET A 92 9.84 -18.63 -19.76
C MET A 92 11.00 -18.01 -18.99
N PHE A 93 12.04 -18.80 -18.68
CA PHE A 93 13.21 -18.33 -17.95
C PHE A 93 14.08 -17.38 -18.80
N ARG A 94 14.34 -17.73 -20.06
CA ARG A 94 15.09 -16.90 -21.00
C ARG A 94 14.48 -15.51 -21.17
N ASN A 95 13.17 -15.45 -21.31
CA ASN A 95 12.42 -14.20 -21.54
C ASN A 95 12.00 -13.54 -20.23
N ASN A 96 12.45 -14.06 -19.08
CA ASN A 96 12.14 -13.57 -17.76
C ASN A 96 10.62 -13.32 -17.55
N ARG A 97 9.78 -14.27 -17.97
CA ARG A 97 8.31 -14.20 -17.81
C ARG A 97 7.91 -14.52 -16.39
N GLN A 98 8.20 -13.59 -15.48
CA GLN A 98 7.87 -13.73 -14.08
C GLN A 98 6.36 -13.54 -13.83
N ALA A 99 5.85 -14.25 -12.82
CA ALA A 99 4.55 -13.96 -12.24
C ALA A 99 4.62 -12.66 -11.43
N THR A 100 3.61 -11.83 -11.58
CA THR A 100 3.47 -10.62 -10.76
C THR A 100 2.94 -10.96 -9.38
N VAL A 101 3.27 -10.11 -8.41
CA VAL A 101 2.65 -10.05 -7.09
C VAL A 101 1.84 -8.77 -6.98
N LYS A 102 0.78 -8.81 -6.19
CA LYS A 102 -0.09 -7.65 -5.96
C LYS A 102 0.27 -7.00 -4.64
N LEU A 103 0.74 -5.76 -4.69
CA LEU A 103 0.81 -4.89 -3.53
C LEU A 103 -0.55 -4.21 -3.36
N VAL A 104 -1.35 -4.68 -2.40
CA VAL A 104 -2.64 -4.08 -2.06
C VAL A 104 -2.38 -3.01 -1.01
N LEU A 105 -2.30 -1.76 -1.46
CA LEU A 105 -2.09 -0.61 -0.60
C LEU A 105 -3.43 -0.09 -0.11
N ASN A 106 -3.76 -0.41 1.11
CA ASN A 106 -4.90 0.13 1.85
C ASN A 106 -4.47 1.31 2.73
N LYS A 107 -5.28 1.66 3.73
CA LYS A 107 -4.90 2.66 4.72
C LYS A 107 -3.68 2.17 5.52
N VAL A 108 -2.64 2.99 5.52
CA VAL A 108 -1.39 2.80 6.27
C VAL A 108 -1.16 4.05 7.12
N ARG A 109 -0.83 3.89 8.41
CA ARG A 109 -0.60 4.99 9.35
C ARG A 109 0.87 5.20 9.68
N THR A 110 1.68 4.14 9.62
CA THR A 110 3.08 4.20 10.01
C THR A 110 4.02 3.66 8.94
N LYS A 111 5.26 4.13 8.95
CA LYS A 111 6.32 3.56 8.10
C LYS A 111 6.53 2.07 8.38
N GLY A 112 6.37 1.64 9.64
CA GLY A 112 6.47 0.23 10.03
C GLY A 112 5.39 -0.64 9.39
N GLU A 113 4.12 -0.15 9.34
CA GLU A 113 3.04 -0.86 8.63
C GLU A 113 3.35 -1.00 7.14
N PHE A 114 3.83 0.06 6.50
CA PHE A 114 4.21 0.00 5.09
C PHE A 114 5.41 -0.92 4.85
N ALA A 115 6.44 -0.85 5.71
CA ALA A 115 7.60 -1.74 5.64
C ALA A 115 7.19 -3.22 5.77
N LYS A 116 6.30 -3.54 6.71
CA LYS A 116 5.75 -4.89 6.89
C LYS A 116 4.96 -5.36 5.65
N LEU A 117 4.13 -4.49 5.08
CA LEU A 117 3.37 -4.78 3.87
C LEU A 117 4.30 -5.09 2.68
N VAL A 118 5.34 -4.27 2.48
CA VAL A 118 6.34 -4.48 1.42
C VAL A 118 7.14 -5.75 1.69
N ALA A 119 7.62 -5.95 2.91
CA ALA A 119 8.40 -7.12 3.29
C ALA A 119 7.64 -8.43 3.00
N THR A 120 6.38 -8.50 3.42
CA THR A 120 5.53 -9.68 3.21
C THR A 120 5.22 -9.92 1.72
N THR A 121 5.00 -8.84 0.93
CA THR A 121 4.63 -8.97 -0.49
C THR A 121 5.81 -9.40 -1.36
N PHE A 122 7.04 -8.95 -1.04
CA PHE A 122 8.23 -9.11 -1.89
C PHE A 122 9.30 -10.02 -1.29
N ASP A 123 9.01 -10.72 -0.18
CA ASP A 123 9.98 -11.54 0.57
C ASP A 123 11.27 -10.76 0.88
N LYS A 124 11.10 -9.58 1.46
CA LYS A 124 12.19 -8.70 1.86
C LYS A 124 12.32 -8.66 3.38
N ASP A 125 13.50 -8.33 3.84
CA ASP A 125 13.69 -8.03 5.26
C ASP A 125 12.97 -6.71 5.61
N SER A 126 12.09 -6.77 6.62
CA SER A 126 11.35 -5.60 7.09
C SER A 126 12.27 -4.52 7.68
N ALA A 127 13.39 -4.92 8.29
CA ALA A 127 14.37 -3.98 8.82
C ALA A 127 15.12 -3.24 7.70
N GLU A 128 15.50 -3.94 6.63
CA GLU A 128 16.08 -3.30 5.43
C GLU A 128 15.10 -2.31 4.80
N VAL A 129 13.85 -2.71 4.63
CA VAL A 129 12.80 -1.84 4.10
C VAL A 129 12.64 -0.61 4.99
N MET A 130 12.57 -0.79 6.31
CA MET A 130 12.44 0.30 7.27
C MET A 130 13.64 1.25 7.23
N THR A 131 14.86 0.73 7.14
CA THR A 131 16.08 1.52 6.98
C THR A 131 16.02 2.38 5.73
N PHE A 132 15.62 1.81 4.59
CA PHE A 132 15.44 2.55 3.34
C PHE A 132 14.40 3.68 3.48
N LEU A 133 13.24 3.41 4.09
CA LEU A 133 12.15 4.37 4.26
C LEU A 133 12.45 5.45 5.31
N SER A 134 13.46 5.24 6.15
CA SER A 134 13.87 6.19 7.20
C SER A 134 15.06 7.06 6.78
N SER A 135 15.60 6.86 5.57
CA SER A 135 16.73 7.60 5.03
C SER A 135 16.26 8.66 4.03
N ASN A 136 16.51 9.94 4.32
CA ASN A 136 16.22 11.02 3.37
C ASN A 136 17.05 10.89 2.08
N ASP A 137 18.29 10.38 2.16
CA ASP A 137 19.13 10.15 0.98
C ASP A 137 18.51 9.10 0.04
N SER A 138 17.94 8.03 0.62
CA SER A 138 17.22 7.00 -0.15
C SER A 138 15.97 7.55 -0.81
N LEU A 139 15.28 8.51 -0.19
CA LEU A 139 14.02 9.08 -0.65
C LEU A 139 14.18 10.26 -1.61
N LYS A 140 15.35 10.92 -1.60
CA LYS A 140 15.64 12.09 -2.45
C LYS A 140 15.42 11.82 -3.94
N ALA A 141 15.72 10.60 -4.40
CA ALA A 141 15.49 10.19 -5.80
C ALA A 141 14.00 10.17 -6.23
N PHE A 142 13.08 10.30 -5.26
CA PHE A 142 11.64 10.31 -5.47
C PHE A 142 11.01 11.67 -5.12
N ASP A 143 11.82 12.73 -5.05
CA ASP A 143 11.40 14.09 -4.69
C ASP A 143 10.59 14.16 -3.39
N THR A 144 10.97 13.35 -2.38
CA THR A 144 10.31 13.25 -1.09
C THR A 144 11.33 13.06 0.03
N ASP A 145 10.86 13.14 1.26
CA ASP A 145 11.60 12.91 2.49
C ASP A 145 10.83 11.96 3.44
N THR A 146 11.43 11.69 4.59
CA THR A 146 10.84 10.80 5.60
C THR A 146 9.54 11.32 6.20
N THR A 147 9.23 12.60 6.08
CA THR A 147 8.02 13.25 6.57
C THR A 147 6.89 13.18 5.56
N GLN A 148 7.24 13.39 4.27
CA GLN A 148 6.30 13.45 3.16
C GLN A 148 6.13 12.12 2.40
N LEU A 149 6.84 11.05 2.79
CA LEU A 149 6.82 9.74 2.12
C LEU A 149 5.41 9.26 1.76
N PHE A 150 4.45 9.43 2.67
CA PHE A 150 3.08 8.95 2.43
C PHE A 150 2.36 9.65 1.30
N THR A 151 2.78 10.86 0.91
CA THR A 151 2.18 11.56 -0.23
C THR A 151 2.39 10.83 -1.56
N LEU A 152 3.40 9.93 -1.64
CA LEU A 152 3.62 9.05 -2.79
C LEU A 152 2.61 7.88 -2.85
N LEU A 153 1.96 7.57 -1.73
CA LEU A 153 1.20 6.34 -1.54
C LEU A 153 -0.29 6.60 -1.79
N ILE A 154 -0.76 6.41 -3.02
CA ILE A 154 -2.20 6.44 -3.31
C ILE A 154 -2.76 5.02 -3.11
N PRO A 155 -3.72 4.79 -2.19
CA PRO A 155 -4.33 3.49 -1.98
C PRO A 155 -4.91 2.91 -3.28
N ASN A 156 -4.38 1.75 -3.68
CA ASN A 156 -4.78 0.99 -4.86
C ASN A 156 -4.10 -0.39 -4.83
N THR A 157 -4.40 -1.23 -5.81
CA THR A 157 -3.69 -2.49 -6.07
C THR A 157 -2.67 -2.29 -7.18
N TYR A 158 -1.40 -2.55 -6.87
CA TYR A 158 -0.28 -2.40 -7.79
C TYR A 158 0.35 -3.76 -8.11
N GLU A 159 0.56 -4.04 -9.38
CA GLU A 159 1.24 -5.27 -9.80
C GLU A 159 2.73 -5.02 -9.97
N PHE A 160 3.54 -5.91 -9.43
CA PHE A 160 5.00 -5.85 -9.49
C PHE A 160 5.58 -7.22 -9.78
N TYR A 161 6.81 -7.27 -10.29
CA TYR A 161 7.61 -8.47 -10.17
C TYR A 161 8.04 -8.68 -8.71
N TRP A 162 7.97 -9.93 -8.24
CA TRP A 162 8.33 -10.28 -6.87
C TRP A 162 9.75 -9.84 -6.47
N SER A 163 10.71 -9.89 -7.42
CA SER A 163 12.10 -9.46 -7.23
C SER A 163 12.32 -7.93 -7.33
N SER A 164 11.25 -7.11 -7.31
CA SER A 164 11.38 -5.67 -7.45
C SER A 164 12.19 -5.05 -6.31
N SER A 165 13.16 -4.19 -6.63
CA SER A 165 13.89 -3.40 -5.64
C SER A 165 13.00 -2.30 -5.02
N MET A 166 13.38 -1.77 -3.85
CA MET A 166 12.69 -0.64 -3.22
C MET A 166 12.56 0.55 -4.17
N SER A 167 13.63 0.86 -4.92
CA SER A 167 13.61 1.96 -5.90
C SER A 167 12.58 1.73 -7.02
N LYS A 168 12.41 0.48 -7.49
CA LYS A 168 11.38 0.16 -8.48
C LYS A 168 9.97 0.26 -7.89
N ILE A 169 9.80 -0.17 -6.64
CA ILE A 169 8.52 -0.09 -5.94
C ILE A 169 8.12 1.37 -5.78
N LEU A 170 8.97 2.20 -5.14
CA LEU A 170 8.67 3.62 -4.93
C LEU A 170 8.56 4.40 -6.24
N GLY A 171 9.40 4.13 -7.24
CA GLY A 171 9.30 4.80 -8.54
C GLY A 171 7.99 4.50 -9.28
N LYS A 172 7.42 3.29 -9.12
CA LYS A 172 6.08 2.99 -9.67
C LYS A 172 4.97 3.67 -8.89
N LEU A 173 5.08 3.74 -7.55
CA LEU A 173 4.12 4.44 -6.70
C LEU A 173 4.14 5.96 -6.98
N GLN A 174 5.33 6.56 -7.14
CA GLN A 174 5.49 7.96 -7.55
C GLN A 174 4.82 8.25 -8.91
N LYS A 175 5.04 7.39 -9.91
CA LYS A 175 4.37 7.54 -11.22
C LYS A 175 2.84 7.47 -11.10
N ALA A 176 2.34 6.56 -10.27
CA ALA A 176 0.91 6.44 -10.02
C ALA A 176 0.36 7.68 -9.29
N GLN A 177 1.09 8.23 -8.34
CA GLN A 177 0.77 9.46 -7.63
C GLN A 177 0.74 10.66 -8.61
N THR A 178 1.77 10.83 -9.45
CA THR A 178 1.82 11.87 -10.48
C THR A 178 0.63 11.76 -11.45
N TYR A 179 0.33 10.53 -11.88
CA TYR A 179 -0.84 10.28 -12.74
C TYR A 179 -2.15 10.62 -12.02
N PHE A 180 -2.32 10.23 -10.75
CA PHE A 180 -3.49 10.58 -9.95
C PHE A 180 -3.73 12.09 -9.90
N TRP A 181 -2.69 12.87 -9.61
CA TRP A 181 -2.81 14.32 -9.53
C TRP A 181 -3.09 14.99 -10.88
N SER A 182 -2.62 14.42 -11.98
CA SER A 182 -2.87 14.95 -13.33
C SER A 182 -4.32 14.77 -13.82
N GLN A 183 -5.10 13.90 -13.16
CA GLN A 183 -6.48 13.63 -13.54
C GLN A 183 -7.48 14.55 -12.81
N ASN A 184 -8.69 14.70 -13.38
CA ASN A 184 -9.85 15.35 -12.75
C ASN A 184 -9.59 16.79 -12.28
N ASN A 185 -8.66 17.50 -12.91
CA ASN A 185 -8.28 18.87 -12.56
C ASN A 185 -7.82 19.03 -11.10
N ARG A 186 -7.28 17.97 -10.48
CA ARG A 186 -6.90 17.99 -9.05
C ARG A 186 -5.86 19.04 -8.72
N ILE A 187 -4.88 19.25 -9.62
CA ILE A 187 -3.84 20.29 -9.45
C ILE A 187 -4.48 21.68 -9.44
N GLN A 188 -5.37 21.95 -10.39
CA GLN A 188 -6.07 23.23 -10.50
C GLN A 188 -7.00 23.47 -9.30
N LYS A 189 -7.71 22.43 -8.85
CA LYS A 189 -8.56 22.49 -7.67
C LYS A 189 -7.74 22.80 -6.40
N ALA A 190 -6.58 22.16 -6.21
CA ALA A 190 -5.67 22.47 -5.10
C ALA A 190 -5.20 23.92 -5.16
N ALA A 191 -4.73 24.38 -6.32
CA ALA A 191 -4.29 25.75 -6.53
C ALA A 191 -5.41 26.77 -6.27
N SER A 192 -6.66 26.49 -6.66
CA SER A 192 -7.83 27.37 -6.40
C SER A 192 -8.16 27.51 -4.90
N LYS A 193 -7.71 26.56 -4.08
CA LYS A 193 -7.80 26.62 -2.60
C LYS A 193 -6.56 27.26 -1.96
N GLY A 194 -5.57 27.71 -2.75
CA GLY A 194 -4.30 28.22 -2.25
C GLY A 194 -3.43 27.15 -1.59
N MET A 195 -3.61 25.87 -1.94
CA MET A 195 -2.92 24.74 -1.32
C MET A 195 -2.11 23.95 -2.33
N ARG A 196 -0.94 23.42 -1.91
CA ARG A 196 -0.16 22.48 -2.70
C ARG A 196 -0.76 21.07 -2.58
N GLN A 197 -0.36 20.18 -3.48
CA GLN A 197 -0.81 18.78 -3.51
C GLN A 197 -0.51 18.03 -2.20
N ASP A 198 0.69 18.23 -1.64
CA ASP A 198 1.11 17.64 -0.36
C ASP A 198 0.27 18.16 0.83
N GLN A 199 -0.13 19.41 0.79
CA GLN A 199 -1.01 20.02 1.80
C GLN A 199 -2.43 19.48 1.72
N ILE A 200 -2.98 19.32 0.51
CA ILE A 200 -4.29 18.67 0.29
C ILE A 200 -4.24 17.21 0.77
N TYR A 201 -3.18 16.48 0.44
CA TYR A 201 -3.01 15.09 0.88
C TYR A 201 -2.93 15.00 2.41
N THR A 202 -2.16 15.89 3.04
CA THR A 202 -2.03 15.96 4.50
C THR A 202 -3.39 16.25 5.15
N LEU A 203 -4.14 17.23 4.63
CA LEU A 203 -5.49 17.52 5.12
C LEU A 203 -6.43 16.34 4.93
N ALA A 204 -6.39 15.68 3.76
CA ALA A 204 -7.19 14.49 3.48
C ALA A 204 -6.88 13.34 4.44
N SER A 205 -5.61 13.18 4.87
CA SER A 205 -5.24 12.17 5.86
C SER A 205 -5.84 12.41 7.24
N ILE A 206 -6.05 13.67 7.60
CA ILE A 206 -6.75 14.04 8.84
C ILE A 206 -8.24 13.74 8.71
N VAL A 207 -8.87 14.20 7.63
CA VAL A 207 -10.29 13.97 7.34
C VAL A 207 -10.62 12.47 7.24
N GLU A 208 -9.72 11.66 6.68
CA GLU A 208 -9.87 10.20 6.59
C GLU A 208 -9.99 9.51 7.94
N GLU A 209 -9.37 10.07 8.97
CA GLU A 209 -9.38 9.52 10.34
C GLU A 209 -10.50 10.09 11.23
N GLU A 210 -11.26 11.09 10.76
CA GLU A 210 -12.38 11.68 11.53
C GLU A 210 -13.67 10.86 11.39
N THR A 211 -14.01 10.46 10.17
CA THR A 211 -15.29 9.79 9.90
C THR A 211 -15.20 8.88 8.68
N ASN A 212 -16.13 7.93 8.60
CA ASN A 212 -16.31 7.06 7.42
C ASN A 212 -17.39 7.61 6.45
N PHE A 213 -18.14 8.64 6.82
CA PHE A 213 -19.24 9.17 6.02
C PHE A 213 -18.76 10.27 5.06
N ASP A 214 -18.96 10.07 3.76
CA ASP A 214 -18.48 10.99 2.72
C ASP A 214 -19.07 12.39 2.83
N SER A 215 -20.36 12.50 3.20
CA SER A 215 -21.01 13.81 3.43
C SER A 215 -20.29 14.61 4.53
N ASP A 216 -19.97 13.94 5.62
CA ASP A 216 -19.30 14.56 6.75
C ASP A 216 -17.84 14.86 6.42
N LYS A 217 -17.14 13.96 5.67
CA LYS A 217 -15.78 14.23 5.19
C LYS A 217 -15.70 15.55 4.43
N SER A 218 -16.67 15.82 3.54
CA SER A 218 -16.72 17.07 2.78
C SER A 218 -16.89 18.30 3.67
N LEU A 219 -17.78 18.23 4.67
CA LEU A 219 -18.04 19.33 5.60
C LEU A 219 -16.89 19.51 6.59
N ILE A 220 -16.31 18.44 7.12
CA ILE A 220 -15.11 18.48 7.97
C ILE A 220 -13.93 19.13 7.22
N ALA A 221 -13.76 18.75 5.93
CA ALA A 221 -12.75 19.38 5.09
C ALA A 221 -12.97 20.89 4.96
N SER A 222 -14.23 21.32 4.78
CA SER A 222 -14.59 22.76 4.78
C SER A 222 -14.27 23.45 6.10
N VAL A 223 -14.61 22.84 7.25
CA VAL A 223 -14.25 23.36 8.57
C VAL A 223 -12.75 23.56 8.71
N TYR A 224 -11.95 22.54 8.35
CA TYR A 224 -10.50 22.65 8.47
C TYR A 224 -9.90 23.69 7.51
N GLN A 225 -10.41 23.79 6.28
CA GLN A 225 -10.00 24.85 5.35
C GLN A 225 -10.31 26.24 5.91
N ASN A 226 -11.50 26.45 6.50
CA ASN A 226 -11.87 27.71 7.13
C ASN A 226 -10.98 28.03 8.35
N ARG A 227 -10.63 27.03 9.17
CA ARG A 227 -9.68 27.21 10.28
C ARG A 227 -8.30 27.59 9.78
N LEU A 228 -7.79 26.96 8.71
CA LEU A 228 -6.51 27.34 8.11
C LEU A 228 -6.51 28.79 7.63
N ILE A 229 -7.56 29.21 6.91
CA ILE A 229 -7.72 30.60 6.44
C ILE A 229 -7.75 31.58 7.62
N LYS A 230 -8.43 31.22 8.71
CA LYS A 230 -8.55 32.04 9.93
C LYS A 230 -7.34 31.92 10.89
N GLN A 231 -6.29 31.17 10.50
CA GLN A 231 -5.11 30.90 11.34
C GLN A 231 -5.46 30.28 12.70
N MET A 232 -6.54 29.53 12.76
CA MET A 232 -6.94 28.76 13.95
C MET A 232 -6.21 27.42 13.99
N PRO A 233 -5.90 26.88 15.21
CA PRO A 233 -5.43 25.49 15.33
C PRO A 233 -6.49 24.53 14.81
N LEU A 234 -6.08 23.44 14.13
CA LEU A 234 -7.05 22.46 13.61
C LEU A 234 -7.75 21.68 14.72
N GLN A 235 -7.05 21.39 15.83
CA GLN A 235 -7.57 20.65 16.99
C GLN A 235 -8.18 19.29 16.58
N ALA A 236 -7.51 18.61 15.67
CA ALA A 236 -7.93 17.31 15.15
C ALA A 236 -7.48 16.18 16.09
N CYS A 237 -8.42 15.46 16.68
CA CYS A 237 -8.13 14.33 17.57
C CYS A 237 -7.21 13.26 16.94
N PRO A 238 -7.35 12.88 15.65
CA PRO A 238 -6.47 11.90 15.02
C PRO A 238 -5.00 12.28 15.02
N THR A 239 -4.69 13.57 14.98
CA THR A 239 -3.31 14.05 15.01
C THR A 239 -2.62 13.82 16.36
N ILE A 240 -3.38 13.79 17.46
CA ILE A 240 -2.89 13.41 18.79
C ILE A 240 -2.55 11.91 18.82
N LYS A 241 -3.45 11.06 18.33
CA LYS A 241 -3.20 9.61 18.23
C LYS A 241 -1.92 9.31 17.43
N TYR A 242 -1.75 10.02 16.33
CA TYR A 242 -0.54 9.92 15.50
C TYR A 242 0.70 10.44 16.22
N ALA A 243 0.61 11.60 16.90
CA ALA A 243 1.71 12.17 17.67
C ALA A 243 2.20 11.24 18.79
N MET A 244 1.30 10.46 19.37
CA MET A 244 1.59 9.47 20.41
C MET A 244 1.93 8.08 19.85
N GLN A 245 1.75 7.84 18.54
CA GLN A 245 1.87 6.52 17.90
C GLN A 245 0.97 5.49 18.58
N ASP A 246 -0.15 5.91 19.15
CA ASP A 246 -1.14 5.05 19.80
C ASP A 246 -2.53 5.28 19.19
N PHE A 247 -2.91 4.38 18.29
CA PHE A 247 -4.18 4.41 17.56
C PHE A 247 -5.31 3.71 18.31
N THR A 248 -5.04 3.14 19.48
CA THR A 248 -6.05 2.48 20.34
C THR A 248 -6.78 3.49 21.25
N ILE A 249 -6.26 4.71 21.38
CA ILE A 249 -6.87 5.75 22.17
C ILE A 249 -8.27 6.06 21.66
N THR A 250 -9.28 5.83 22.48
CA THR A 250 -10.69 6.11 22.15
C THR A 250 -11.12 7.51 22.60
N ARG A 251 -10.56 8.02 23.70
CA ARG A 251 -10.87 9.34 24.27
C ARG A 251 -9.60 10.17 24.48
N ILE A 252 -9.59 11.39 23.96
CA ILE A 252 -8.49 12.34 24.16
C ILE A 252 -8.69 13.05 25.49
N TYR A 253 -7.74 12.86 26.41
CA TYR A 253 -7.69 13.56 27.70
C TYR A 253 -6.74 14.76 27.62
N GLU A 254 -6.92 15.76 28.50
CA GLU A 254 -6.09 16.97 28.55
C GLU A 254 -4.58 16.68 28.59
N LYS A 255 -4.18 15.62 29.33
CA LYS A 255 -2.77 15.21 29.42
C LYS A 255 -2.14 14.91 28.06
N TYR A 256 -2.93 14.48 27.05
CA TYR A 256 -2.43 14.21 25.71
C TYR A 256 -2.23 15.48 24.89
N LEU A 257 -2.99 16.53 25.20
CA LEU A 257 -2.91 17.82 24.50
C LEU A 257 -1.60 18.56 24.77
N THR A 258 -0.86 18.19 25.83
CA THR A 258 0.45 18.76 26.17
C THR A 258 1.60 18.17 25.35
N ASN A 259 1.37 17.11 24.56
CA ASN A 259 2.39 16.48 23.72
C ASN A 259 3.08 17.52 22.82
N ALA A 260 4.42 17.55 22.86
CA ALA A 260 5.23 18.55 22.15
C ALA A 260 5.45 18.22 20.64
N SER A 261 4.90 17.12 20.14
CA SER A 261 5.05 16.70 18.73
C SER A 261 4.57 17.82 17.77
N PRO A 262 5.28 18.06 16.65
CA PRO A 262 4.83 18.98 15.61
C PRO A 262 3.53 18.52 14.92
N TYR A 263 3.11 17.26 15.13
CA TYR A 263 1.81 16.74 14.68
C TYR A 263 0.65 17.11 15.60
N ASN A 264 0.91 17.66 16.78
CA ASN A 264 -0.14 18.07 17.71
C ASN A 264 -0.84 19.37 17.24
N THR A 265 -1.93 19.24 16.51
CA THR A 265 -2.70 20.37 15.98
C THR A 265 -3.54 21.13 17.01
N TYR A 266 -3.50 20.75 18.29
CA TYR A 266 -4.01 21.57 19.40
C TYR A 266 -3.03 22.66 19.81
N ARG A 267 -1.72 22.43 19.61
CA ARG A 267 -0.64 23.35 19.98
C ARG A 267 -0.07 24.09 18.77
N VAL A 268 0.03 23.41 17.64
CA VAL A 268 0.63 23.97 16.43
C VAL A 268 -0.47 24.43 15.49
N LYS A 269 -0.37 25.67 15.00
CA LYS A 269 -1.26 26.21 13.97
C LYS A 269 -0.88 25.68 12.59
N GLY A 270 -1.87 25.57 11.71
CA GLY A 270 -1.67 25.08 10.36
C GLY A 270 -1.73 23.56 10.25
N LEU A 271 -1.28 23.04 9.12
CA LEU A 271 -1.16 21.59 8.88
C LEU A 271 0.04 21.01 9.61
N PRO A 272 -0.01 19.75 10.04
CA PRO A 272 1.17 19.04 10.52
C PRO A 272 2.23 18.91 9.42
N PRO A 273 3.48 18.53 9.77
CA PRO A 273 4.59 18.44 8.81
C PRO A 273 4.34 17.49 7.63
N GLY A 274 3.48 16.48 7.82
CA GLY A 274 3.13 15.52 6.80
C GLY A 274 1.85 14.75 7.14
N PRO A 275 1.43 13.81 6.25
CA PRO A 275 0.23 13.01 6.45
C PRO A 275 0.30 12.11 7.68
N ILE A 276 -0.86 11.84 8.30
CA ILE A 276 -1.02 10.92 9.44
C ILE A 276 -1.49 9.52 9.04
N CYS A 277 -1.89 9.36 7.79
CA CYS A 277 -2.19 8.08 7.15
C CYS A 277 -2.19 8.24 5.63
N THR A 278 -2.36 7.14 4.88
CA THR A 278 -2.67 7.19 3.45
C THR A 278 -4.20 7.31 3.28
N PRO A 279 -4.73 8.49 2.86
CA PRO A 279 -6.16 8.67 2.65
C PRO A 279 -6.62 7.96 1.38
N ALA A 280 -7.86 7.50 1.35
CA ALA A 280 -8.48 7.02 0.12
C ALA A 280 -8.49 8.11 -0.96
N ALA A 281 -8.33 7.71 -2.24
CA ALA A 281 -8.41 8.63 -3.38
C ALA A 281 -9.69 9.48 -3.35
N LYS A 282 -10.81 8.87 -2.96
CA LYS A 282 -12.10 9.55 -2.80
C LYS A 282 -12.05 10.64 -1.73
N THR A 283 -11.37 10.42 -0.60
CA THR A 283 -11.25 11.43 0.45
C THR A 283 -10.41 12.63 -0.01
N ILE A 284 -9.37 12.39 -0.82
CA ILE A 284 -8.61 13.50 -1.44
C ILE A 284 -9.54 14.33 -2.35
N ASP A 285 -10.38 13.67 -3.16
CA ASP A 285 -11.35 14.37 -4.02
C ASP A 285 -12.40 15.13 -3.19
N LEU A 286 -12.91 14.55 -2.09
CA LEU A 286 -13.83 15.24 -1.18
C LEU A 286 -13.21 16.50 -0.55
N VAL A 287 -11.92 16.48 -0.23
CA VAL A 287 -11.21 17.67 0.27
C VAL A 287 -11.04 18.72 -0.82
N LEU A 288 -10.72 18.30 -2.05
CA LEU A 288 -10.61 19.20 -3.21
C LEU A 288 -11.95 19.85 -3.58
N ASP A 289 -13.04 19.09 -3.46
CA ASP A 289 -14.39 19.51 -3.81
C ASP A 289 -15.22 19.97 -2.58
N ALA A 290 -14.57 20.15 -1.43
CA ALA A 290 -15.24 20.59 -0.20
C ALA A 290 -16.02 21.89 -0.44
N PRO A 291 -17.30 21.94 0.00
CA PRO A 291 -18.17 23.09 -0.21
C PRO A 291 -17.64 24.33 0.54
N LYS A 292 -17.92 25.51 0.01
CA LYS A 292 -17.68 26.76 0.72
C LYS A 292 -18.77 26.94 1.78
N THR A 293 -18.37 26.85 3.05
CA THR A 293 -19.24 27.12 4.22
C THR A 293 -18.59 28.14 5.12
N ASP A 294 -19.30 28.58 6.13
CA ASP A 294 -18.76 29.41 7.23
C ASP A 294 -18.46 28.59 8.50
N TYR A 295 -18.67 27.29 8.48
CA TYR A 295 -18.44 26.40 9.62
C TYR A 295 -16.97 26.39 10.07
N ILE A 296 -16.77 26.48 11.38
CA ILE A 296 -15.45 26.39 12.04
C ILE A 296 -15.42 25.42 13.21
N TYR A 297 -16.56 24.78 13.51
CA TYR A 297 -16.70 23.75 14.54
C TYR A 297 -17.51 22.57 14.02
N PHE A 298 -17.23 21.39 14.54
CA PHE A 298 -18.07 20.21 14.42
C PHE A 298 -17.99 19.35 15.68
N VAL A 299 -19.01 18.56 15.95
CA VAL A 299 -19.09 17.62 17.07
C VAL A 299 -20.00 16.46 16.69
N ALA A 300 -19.70 15.25 17.15
CA ALA A 300 -20.53 14.09 16.90
C ALA A 300 -21.96 14.29 17.40
N LYS A 301 -22.95 13.76 16.65
CA LYS A 301 -24.35 13.81 17.04
C LYS A 301 -24.62 12.94 18.27
N ALA A 302 -25.48 13.40 19.13
CA ALA A 302 -25.85 12.72 20.38
C ALA A 302 -26.69 11.44 20.18
N ASP A 303 -27.16 11.17 18.96
CA ASP A 303 -27.87 9.95 18.56
C ASP A 303 -26.94 8.77 18.26
N PHE A 304 -25.61 8.97 18.35
CA PHE A 304 -24.57 7.98 18.03
C PHE A 304 -24.64 7.43 16.60
N SER A 305 -25.25 8.17 15.66
CA SER A 305 -25.33 7.80 14.25
C SER A 305 -23.96 7.82 13.54
N GLY A 306 -22.95 8.41 14.18
CA GLY A 306 -21.62 8.60 13.60
C GLY A 306 -21.52 9.85 12.72
N TYR A 307 -22.60 10.59 12.52
CA TYR A 307 -22.63 11.90 11.86
C TYR A 307 -22.32 13.03 12.84
N HIS A 308 -22.04 14.24 12.29
CA HIS A 308 -21.67 15.41 13.06
C HIS A 308 -22.70 16.56 12.91
N HIS A 309 -22.76 17.42 13.93
CA HIS A 309 -23.30 18.76 13.84
C HIS A 309 -22.19 19.72 13.46
N PHE A 310 -22.49 20.67 12.58
CA PHE A 310 -21.56 21.71 12.12
C PHE A 310 -22.08 23.08 12.56
N SER A 311 -21.18 23.97 13.01
CA SER A 311 -21.55 25.30 13.46
C SER A 311 -20.46 26.33 13.13
N ASN A 312 -20.87 27.63 13.01
CA ASN A 312 -19.99 28.74 12.72
C ASN A 312 -19.64 29.56 13.96
N ASN A 313 -20.25 29.29 15.11
CA ASN A 313 -20.03 29.96 16.36
C ASN A 313 -19.86 28.98 17.51
N TYR A 314 -19.18 29.46 18.58
CA TYR A 314 -18.86 28.62 19.73
C TYR A 314 -20.10 28.32 20.60
N ALA A 315 -21.06 29.20 20.70
CA ALA A 315 -22.24 28.97 21.54
C ALA A 315 -23.11 27.81 21.05
N GLU A 316 -23.28 27.70 19.73
CA GLU A 316 -23.99 26.59 19.11
C GLU A 316 -23.18 25.28 19.25
N HIS A 317 -21.87 25.32 19.00
CA HIS A 317 -20.99 24.18 19.20
C HIS A 317 -21.03 23.66 20.64
N ASP A 318 -20.89 24.53 21.64
CA ASP A 318 -20.93 24.19 23.07
C ASP A 318 -22.26 23.50 23.45
N ARG A 319 -23.38 24.02 22.93
CA ARG A 319 -24.69 23.39 23.13
C ARG A 319 -24.72 21.95 22.66
N TYR A 320 -24.29 21.66 21.41
CA TYR A 320 -24.22 20.30 20.85
C TYR A 320 -23.18 19.44 21.58
N ALA A 321 -22.06 19.99 21.95
CA ALA A 321 -21.03 19.27 22.70
C ALA A 321 -21.52 18.82 24.07
N LYS A 322 -22.25 19.66 24.80
CA LYS A 322 -22.89 19.34 26.10
C LYS A 322 -23.97 18.28 25.95
N GLU A 323 -24.79 18.35 24.87
CA GLU A 323 -25.79 17.35 24.57
C GLU A 323 -25.14 15.98 24.30
N TYR A 324 -24.11 15.93 23.46
CA TYR A 324 -23.36 14.72 23.18
C TYR A 324 -22.73 14.13 24.44
N GLN A 325 -22.06 14.96 25.25
CA GLN A 325 -21.40 14.50 26.49
C GLN A 325 -22.40 13.90 27.46
N LYS A 326 -23.55 14.56 27.67
CA LYS A 326 -24.63 14.04 28.53
C LYS A 326 -25.11 12.66 28.05
N LYS A 327 -25.34 12.49 26.74
CA LYS A 327 -25.79 11.21 26.18
C LYS A 327 -24.73 10.13 26.26
N LEU A 328 -23.47 10.49 26.10
CA LEU A 328 -22.35 9.56 26.26
C LEU A 328 -22.23 9.06 27.70
N ASP A 329 -22.37 9.95 28.69
CA ASP A 329 -22.31 9.59 30.09
C ASP A 329 -23.50 8.65 30.48
N GLU A 330 -24.72 8.96 29.99
CA GLU A 330 -25.91 8.09 30.15
C GLU A 330 -25.68 6.69 29.54
N TYR A 331 -25.10 6.62 28.33
CA TYR A 331 -24.80 5.37 27.66
C TYR A 331 -23.74 4.53 28.39
N GLN A 332 -22.68 5.18 28.87
CA GLN A 332 -21.61 4.51 29.62
C GLN A 332 -22.11 3.98 30.98
N ALA A 333 -22.95 4.73 31.68
CA ALA A 333 -23.57 4.31 32.94
C ALA A 333 -24.47 3.08 32.72
N LYS A 334 -25.29 3.09 31.64
CA LYS A 334 -26.15 1.94 31.29
C LYS A 334 -25.32 0.70 30.99
N LYS A 335 -24.27 0.82 30.18
CA LYS A 335 -23.38 -0.29 29.83
C LYS A 335 -22.63 -0.88 31.03
N ALA A 336 -22.23 -0.04 32.00
CA ALA A 336 -21.63 -0.51 33.25
C ALA A 336 -22.61 -1.34 34.09
N MET A 337 -23.89 -0.91 34.18
CA MET A 337 -24.94 -1.66 34.88
C MET A 337 -25.29 -3.00 34.19
N GLU A 338 -25.27 -3.07 32.87
CA GLU A 338 -25.48 -4.30 32.10
C GLU A 338 -24.34 -5.30 32.34
N ASN A 339 -23.10 -4.87 32.27
CA ASN A 339 -21.93 -5.72 32.56
C ASN A 339 -21.91 -6.26 34.01
N ASP A 340 -22.37 -5.48 35.00
CA ASP A 340 -22.53 -5.95 36.39
C ASP A 340 -23.63 -6.99 36.57
N ARG A 341 -24.64 -7.00 35.71
CA ARG A 341 -25.72 -7.99 35.73
C ARG A 341 -25.30 -9.30 35.06
N ASP A 342 -24.54 -9.23 33.97
CA ASP A 342 -24.08 -10.40 33.21
C ASP A 342 -22.85 -11.06 33.83
N GLY A 343 -22.17 -10.39 34.75
CA GLY A 343 -21.02 -10.91 35.53
C GLY A 343 -21.42 -11.61 36.86
N LYS A 344 -22.71 -11.72 37.15
CA LYS A 344 -23.28 -12.52 38.27
C LYS A 344 -24.04 -13.70 37.71
#